data_4c0276d316403d3c594af6f7e734138c
#
_entry.id   4c0276d316403d3c594af6f7e734138c
#
_cell.length_a   1.000
_cell.length_b   1.000
_cell.length_c   1.000
_cell.angle_alpha   90.00
_cell.angle_beta   90.00
_cell.angle_gamma   90.00
#
_symmetry.space_group_name_H-M   'P 1'
#
loop_
_entity.id
_entity.type
_entity.pdbx_description
1 polymer ?
#
loop_
_entity_poly.entity_id
_entity_poly.type
_entity_poly.pdbx_seq_one_letter_code
_entity_poly.pdbx_strand_id
1 'polypeptide(L)'
;MAKNYFYSTILLVFFFSMSLSAQENKQQPRTQETASIEGLSLYPNPVSNGKVYISSKNELDKEIIIFDVLGKKVLQTLISSRELNVSNLTPGVYIIKINENDASATRKLIVR
;
A
#
# COMPACT_ATOMS: atom_id res chain seq x y z
N MET A 1 39.62 -13.70 52.90
CA MET A 1 39.47 -12.60 51.99
C MET A 1 39.08 -12.99 50.56
N ALA A 2 38.92 -14.25 50.25
CA ALA A 2 38.41 -14.72 48.95
C ALA A 2 36.90 -14.56 48.79
N LYS A 3 36.16 -14.15 49.81
CA LYS A 3 34.70 -14.05 49.78
C LYS A 3 34.17 -12.86 48.97
N ASN A 4 34.93 -11.78 48.87
CA ASN A 4 34.43 -10.54 48.20
C ASN A 4 34.57 -10.58 46.67
N TYR A 5 35.41 -11.43 46.14
CA TYR A 5 35.60 -11.56 44.69
C TYR A 5 34.59 -12.49 44.03
N PHE A 6 34.02 -13.39 44.80
CA PHE A 6 33.04 -14.34 44.28
C PHE A 6 31.74 -13.66 43.87
N TYR A 7 31.29 -12.69 44.66
CA TYR A 7 30.07 -11.92 44.34
C TYR A 7 30.24 -10.94 43.17
N SER A 8 31.45 -10.37 43.02
CA SER A 8 31.73 -9.47 41.91
C SER A 8 31.81 -10.18 40.57
N THR A 9 32.30 -11.42 40.53
CA THR A 9 32.34 -12.25 39.33
C THR A 9 30.95 -12.73 38.92
N ILE A 10 30.09 -13.07 39.87
CA ILE A 10 28.69 -13.44 39.60
C ILE A 10 27.90 -12.25 39.09
N LEU A 11 28.12 -11.07 39.63
CA LEU A 11 27.47 -9.85 39.20
C LEU A 11 27.84 -9.48 37.73
N LEU A 12 29.11 -9.68 37.38
CA LEU A 12 29.60 -9.41 36.01
C LEU A 12 29.00 -10.37 34.99
N VAL A 13 28.84 -11.64 35.33
CA VAL A 13 28.21 -12.66 34.48
C VAL A 13 26.72 -12.36 34.33
N PHE A 14 26.06 -11.85 35.35
CA PHE A 14 24.65 -11.48 35.30
C PHE A 14 24.39 -10.29 34.41
N PHE A 15 25.27 -9.30 34.39
CA PHE A 15 25.17 -8.17 33.49
C PHE A 15 25.38 -8.55 32.02
N PHE A 16 26.18 -9.55 31.74
CA PHE A 16 26.46 -10.00 30.39
C PHE A 16 25.29 -10.76 29.77
N SER A 17 24.47 -11.44 30.58
CA SER A 17 23.32 -12.19 30.09
C SER A 17 22.10 -11.34 29.78
N MET A 18 22.03 -10.10 30.27
CA MET A 18 20.90 -9.19 29.96
C MET A 18 21.05 -8.44 28.63
N SER A 19 22.25 -8.41 28.07
CA SER A 19 22.46 -7.71 26.80
C SER A 19 22.02 -8.51 25.56
N LEU A 20 21.69 -9.79 25.73
CA LEU A 20 21.21 -10.62 24.60
C LEU A 20 19.69 -10.53 24.35
N SER A 21 18.92 -9.95 25.28
CA SER A 21 17.45 -9.83 25.08
C SER A 21 17.03 -8.51 24.42
N ALA A 22 17.98 -7.66 24.04
CA ALA A 22 17.71 -6.41 23.34
C ALA A 22 17.69 -6.55 21.81
N GLN A 23 17.72 -7.75 21.27
CA GLN A 23 17.41 -7.98 19.87
C GLN A 23 15.89 -7.99 19.73
N GLU A 24 15.33 -6.79 19.65
CA GLU A 24 13.98 -6.65 19.17
C GLU A 24 13.89 -7.29 17.79
N ASN A 25 13.08 -8.30 17.67
CA ASN A 25 12.56 -8.68 16.39
C ASN A 25 11.83 -7.47 15.83
N LYS A 26 12.50 -6.69 15.01
CA LYS A 26 11.81 -5.79 14.13
C LYS A 26 10.99 -6.67 13.20
N GLN A 27 9.79 -6.99 13.64
CA GLN A 27 8.77 -7.40 12.69
C GLN A 27 8.57 -6.21 11.78
N GLN A 28 9.24 -6.22 10.66
CA GLN A 28 8.82 -5.40 9.55
C GLN A 28 7.33 -5.66 9.41
N PRO A 29 6.49 -4.62 9.40
CA PRO A 29 5.12 -4.83 9.03
C PRO A 29 5.19 -5.57 7.70
N ARG A 30 4.75 -6.80 7.70
CA ARG A 30 4.51 -7.51 6.46
C ARG A 30 3.45 -6.68 5.76
N THR A 31 3.90 -5.80 4.89
CA THR A 31 3.04 -5.32 3.83
C THR A 31 2.53 -6.59 3.21
N GLN A 32 1.27 -6.90 3.44
CA GLN A 32 0.61 -7.94 2.68
C GLN A 32 0.79 -7.49 1.23
N GLU A 33 1.71 -8.11 0.53
CA GLU A 33 1.86 -7.91 -0.90
C GLU A 33 0.56 -8.42 -1.50
N THR A 34 -0.39 -7.50 -1.65
CA THR A 34 -1.57 -7.75 -2.46
C THR A 34 -1.08 -8.06 -3.86
N ALA A 35 -1.54 -9.18 -4.41
CA ALA A 35 -1.19 -9.55 -5.77
C ALA A 35 -1.50 -8.38 -6.71
N SER A 36 -0.61 -8.11 -7.66
CA SER A 36 -0.84 -7.10 -8.69
C SER A 36 -1.92 -7.58 -9.68
N ILE A 37 -2.67 -6.63 -10.25
CA ILE A 37 -3.69 -6.94 -11.26
C ILE A 37 -2.98 -7.23 -12.57
N GLU A 38 -3.09 -8.47 -13.05
CA GLU A 38 -2.45 -8.91 -14.29
C GLU A 38 -3.12 -8.27 -15.51
N GLY A 39 -2.31 -7.76 -16.44
CA GLY A 39 -2.79 -7.18 -17.68
C GLY A 39 -3.55 -5.87 -17.52
N LEU A 40 -3.35 -5.15 -16.41
CA LEU A 40 -4.06 -3.91 -16.15
C LEU A 40 -3.67 -2.83 -17.17
N SER A 41 -4.69 -2.23 -17.78
CA SER A 41 -4.57 -1.11 -18.70
C SER A 41 -5.48 0.02 -18.26
N LEU A 42 -4.97 1.22 -18.27
CA LEU A 42 -5.68 2.45 -17.90
C LEU A 42 -5.43 3.48 -18.99
N TYR A 43 -6.48 3.85 -19.74
CA TYR A 43 -6.35 4.78 -20.85
C TYR A 43 -7.66 5.54 -21.14
N PRO A 44 -7.61 6.74 -21.74
CA PRO A 44 -6.45 7.58 -21.94
C PRO A 44 -5.96 8.16 -20.62
N ASN A 45 -4.70 8.44 -20.53
CA ASN A 45 -4.10 9.11 -19.38
C ASN A 45 -2.96 10.01 -19.91
N PRO A 46 -3.15 11.32 -19.98
CA PRO A 46 -4.22 12.17 -19.42
C PRO A 46 -5.61 11.95 -19.99
N VAL A 47 -6.62 12.15 -19.13
CA VAL A 47 -8.04 12.09 -19.50
C VAL A 47 -8.51 13.49 -19.90
N SER A 48 -9.09 13.64 -21.09
CA SER A 48 -9.58 14.93 -21.56
C SER A 48 -11.07 14.99 -21.81
N ASN A 49 -11.75 13.85 -21.90
CA ASN A 49 -13.17 13.75 -22.23
C ASN A 49 -14.04 13.19 -21.10
N GLY A 50 -13.54 13.19 -19.87
CA GLY A 50 -14.29 12.73 -18.70
C GLY A 50 -14.49 11.23 -18.58
N LYS A 51 -13.87 10.43 -19.45
CA LYS A 51 -13.98 8.97 -19.43
C LYS A 51 -12.60 8.33 -19.48
N VAL A 52 -12.39 7.33 -18.64
CA VAL A 52 -11.21 6.50 -18.65
C VAL A 52 -11.64 5.03 -18.73
N TYR A 53 -10.87 4.24 -19.46
CA TYR A 53 -11.13 2.82 -19.63
C TYR A 53 -10.11 2.02 -18.83
N ILE A 54 -10.63 1.07 -18.07
CA ILE A 54 -9.83 0.20 -17.22
C ILE A 54 -10.10 -1.24 -17.64
N SER A 55 -9.06 -1.93 -18.08
CA SER A 55 -9.16 -3.33 -18.47
C SER A 55 -8.10 -4.16 -17.76
N SER A 56 -8.38 -5.43 -17.57
CA SER A 56 -7.48 -6.40 -16.98
C SER A 56 -7.64 -7.74 -17.72
N LYS A 57 -6.70 -8.65 -17.49
CA LYS A 57 -6.75 -9.98 -18.14
C LYS A 57 -8.06 -10.72 -17.87
N ASN A 58 -8.52 -10.71 -16.63
CA ASN A 58 -9.72 -11.45 -16.22
C ASN A 58 -11.01 -10.64 -16.36
N GLU A 59 -10.92 -9.34 -16.57
CA GLU A 59 -12.05 -8.43 -16.75
C GLU A 59 -13.16 -8.57 -15.70
N LEU A 60 -12.77 -8.81 -14.45
CA LEU A 60 -13.69 -8.92 -13.34
C LEU A 60 -14.15 -7.54 -12.88
N ASP A 61 -15.22 -7.52 -12.10
CA ASP A 61 -15.70 -6.30 -11.45
C ASP A 61 -14.58 -5.68 -10.60
N LYS A 62 -14.51 -4.36 -10.62
CA LYS A 62 -13.46 -3.61 -9.94
C LYS A 62 -14.05 -2.57 -9.01
N GLU A 63 -13.45 -2.46 -7.82
CA GLU A 63 -13.65 -1.31 -6.95
C GLU A 63 -12.62 -0.24 -7.31
N ILE A 64 -13.10 0.97 -7.55
CA ILE A 64 -12.28 2.11 -7.93
C ILE A 64 -12.34 3.15 -6.82
N ILE A 65 -11.19 3.57 -6.33
CA ILE A 65 -11.07 4.66 -5.35
C ILE A 65 -10.08 5.67 -5.91
N ILE A 66 -10.49 6.92 -6.00
CA ILE A 66 -9.63 8.00 -6.47
C ILE A 66 -9.39 8.98 -5.33
N PHE A 67 -8.11 9.33 -5.14
CA PHE A 67 -7.65 10.29 -4.16
C PHE A 67 -7.00 11.49 -4.85
N ASP A 68 -7.18 12.67 -4.28
CA ASP A 68 -6.40 13.84 -4.69
C ASP A 68 -4.97 13.78 -4.12
N VAL A 69 -4.15 14.78 -4.44
CA VAL A 69 -2.74 14.83 -4.00
C VAL A 69 -2.59 15.00 -2.48
N LEU A 70 -3.64 15.43 -1.80
CA LEU A 70 -3.66 15.56 -0.33
C LEU A 70 -4.12 14.28 0.36
N GLY A 71 -4.43 13.23 -0.40
CA GLY A 71 -4.93 11.96 0.11
C GLY A 71 -6.42 11.94 0.41
N LYS A 72 -7.17 12.96 0.01
CA LYS A 72 -8.62 12.99 0.17
C LYS A 72 -9.28 12.12 -0.89
N LYS A 73 -10.18 11.23 -0.47
CA LYS A 73 -10.99 10.44 -1.36
C LYS A 73 -12.01 11.32 -2.09
N VAL A 74 -11.95 11.36 -3.41
CA VAL A 74 -12.81 12.18 -4.25
C VAL A 74 -13.81 11.37 -5.07
N LEU A 75 -13.58 10.06 -5.22
CA LEU A 75 -14.49 9.15 -5.90
C LEU A 75 -14.30 7.73 -5.37
N GLN A 76 -15.41 7.02 -5.20
CA GLN A 76 -15.41 5.59 -4.90
C GLN A 76 -16.62 4.97 -5.60
N THR A 77 -16.37 3.93 -6.39
CA THR A 77 -17.43 3.25 -7.15
C THR A 77 -17.02 1.82 -7.48
N LEU A 78 -18.01 1.01 -7.83
CA LEU A 78 -17.82 -0.31 -8.42
C LEU A 78 -18.13 -0.22 -9.90
N ILE A 79 -17.27 -0.81 -10.72
CA ILE A 79 -17.49 -0.92 -12.16
C ILE A 79 -17.52 -2.38 -12.58
N SER A 80 -18.50 -2.76 -13.36
CA SER A 80 -18.60 -4.06 -14.02
C SER A 80 -18.28 -3.99 -15.51
N SER A 81 -18.17 -2.78 -16.05
CA SER A 81 -17.71 -2.49 -17.41
C SER A 81 -16.27 -1.94 -17.36
N ARG A 82 -15.70 -1.70 -18.53
CA ARG A 82 -14.38 -1.08 -18.65
C ARG A 82 -14.40 0.44 -18.45
N GLU A 83 -15.56 1.05 -18.48
CA GLU A 83 -15.71 2.51 -18.51
C GLU A 83 -15.86 3.08 -17.11
N LEU A 84 -15.06 4.09 -16.80
CA LEU A 84 -15.15 4.88 -15.58
C LEU A 84 -15.43 6.34 -15.95
N ASN A 85 -16.49 6.89 -15.38
CA ASN A 85 -16.83 8.30 -15.55
C ASN A 85 -16.09 9.14 -14.51
N VAL A 86 -15.22 10.02 -14.98
CA VAL A 86 -14.46 10.97 -14.14
C VAL A 86 -14.79 12.43 -14.50
N SER A 87 -15.91 12.66 -15.14
CA SER A 87 -16.32 13.99 -15.62
C SER A 87 -16.52 15.00 -14.48
N ASN A 88 -16.79 14.54 -13.26
CA ASN A 88 -16.97 15.39 -12.10
C ASN A 88 -15.65 15.77 -11.41
N LEU A 89 -14.53 15.22 -11.84
CA LEU A 89 -13.21 15.56 -11.30
C LEU A 89 -12.68 16.82 -12.00
N THR A 90 -12.20 17.76 -11.19
CA THR A 90 -11.52 18.95 -11.72
C THR A 90 -10.17 18.57 -12.33
N PRO A 91 -9.67 19.33 -13.32
CA PRO A 91 -8.34 19.07 -13.87
C PRO A 91 -7.27 19.04 -12.77
N GLY A 92 -6.43 18.04 -12.83
CA GLY A 92 -5.38 17.85 -11.84
C GLY A 92 -4.79 16.45 -11.85
N VAL A 93 -3.93 16.20 -10.86
CA VAL A 93 -3.27 14.92 -10.66
C VAL A 93 -3.97 14.17 -9.53
N TYR A 94 -4.28 12.92 -9.77
CA TYR A 94 -4.96 12.03 -8.84
C TYR A 94 -4.22 10.71 -8.70
N ILE A 95 -4.50 10.01 -7.62
CA ILE A 95 -4.08 8.62 -7.42
C ILE A 95 -5.31 7.74 -7.50
N ILE A 96 -5.30 6.78 -8.40
CA ILE A 96 -6.38 5.81 -8.55
C ILE A 96 -5.94 4.46 -7.98
N LYS A 97 -6.74 3.92 -7.09
CA LYS A 97 -6.59 2.58 -6.55
C LYS A 97 -7.66 1.68 -7.14
N ILE A 98 -7.23 0.55 -7.66
CA ILE A 98 -8.08 -0.42 -8.34
C ILE A 98 -7.97 -1.74 -7.59
N ASN A 99 -9.10 -2.26 -7.14
CA ASN A 99 -9.19 -3.56 -6.50
C ASN A 99 -10.02 -4.50 -7.37
N GLU A 100 -9.46 -5.66 -7.69
CA GLU A 100 -10.10 -6.73 -8.46
C GLU A 100 -9.90 -8.04 -7.70
N ASN A 101 -10.94 -8.57 -7.06
CA ASN A 101 -10.82 -9.70 -6.13
C ASN A 101 -9.73 -9.44 -5.08
N ASP A 102 -8.76 -10.34 -4.96
CA ASP A 102 -7.64 -10.23 -4.02
C ASP A 102 -6.46 -9.44 -4.58
N ALA A 103 -6.58 -8.94 -5.81
CA ALA A 103 -5.55 -8.16 -6.48
C ALA A 103 -5.83 -6.66 -6.37
N SER A 104 -4.77 -5.86 -6.29
CA SER A 104 -4.90 -4.41 -6.29
C SER A 104 -3.77 -3.74 -7.07
N ALA A 105 -4.04 -2.54 -7.55
CA ALA A 105 -3.07 -1.70 -8.24
C ALA A 105 -3.30 -0.24 -7.89
N THR A 106 -2.22 0.51 -7.87
CA THR A 106 -2.25 1.97 -7.68
C THR A 106 -1.57 2.62 -8.88
N ARG A 107 -2.22 3.60 -9.45
CA ARG A 107 -1.73 4.32 -10.64
C ARG A 107 -1.93 5.82 -10.46
N LYS A 108 -1.15 6.59 -11.18
CA LYS A 108 -1.33 8.02 -11.33
C LYS A 108 -2.36 8.29 -12.44
N LEU A 109 -3.31 9.15 -12.15
CA LEU A 109 -4.33 9.59 -13.11
C LEU A 109 -4.24 11.10 -13.30
N ILE A 110 -4.10 11.55 -14.53
CA ILE A 110 -4.05 12.96 -14.86
C ILE A 110 -5.35 13.32 -15.61
N VAL A 111 -6.06 14.31 -15.09
CA VAL A 111 -7.29 14.84 -15.68
C VAL A 111 -6.99 16.24 -16.23
N ARG A 112 -7.31 16.45 -17.48
CA ARG A 112 -7.16 17.72 -18.18
C ARG A 112 -8.47 18.40 -18.44
#